data_a962014ba7ab0167e209a06c5c915dd8
#
_entry.id   a962014ba7ab0167e209a06c5c915dd8
#
_cell.length_a   1.000
_cell.length_b   1.000
_cell.length_c   1.000
_cell.angle_alpha   90.00
_cell.angle_beta   90.00
_cell.angle_gamma   90.00
#
_symmetry.space_group_name_H-M   'P 1'
#
loop_
_entity.id
_entity.type
_entity.pdbx_description
1 polymer ?
#
loop_
_entity_poly.entity_id
_entity_poly.type
_entity_poly.pdbx_seq_one_letter_code
_entity_poly.pdbx_strand_id
1 'polypeptide(L)'
;FQTSTFVFKTAEEGKRFFEVAYGKDSLKKHEQIGLIYSRINNPNMQILEERLAVLEDSEEAAAFESGMSAISTTMLAYLKPGDVILYSKPTYGGTHHFINNFLAEIGVASIGFNHNTELQEIWEELESKKLTSKVKMLYIETPANPTNSLIDLSIIKQLKEKIQQIHNHEIVAVVDNTYLGPIWQKPLAFGADLVCYSATKFLNGHSDVIAGAVMGSHDNILPIKTLRTFLGSMIAPYTAWLLTRSLETLHIRMNQQEKNAKKIVEFLTQHPKVKNVFYPGLSSMGQKQLDIYQSQCFSGGAMIGFTIEESEASAFKLLNSLKLIKLAVSLGSNESLAQHPYSMTHTDVPDEEKKAIGISEGLIRLSVGIENYNDLIEDLSQALD
;
A
#
# COMPACT_ATOMS: atom_id res chain seq x y z
N PHE A 1 24.27 -3.61 -11.85
CA PHE A 1 25.23 -4.58 -11.31
C PHE A 1 24.56 -5.94 -11.15
N GLN A 2 24.65 -6.80 -12.16
CA GLN A 2 24.09 -8.15 -12.20
C GLN A 2 25.10 -9.18 -11.70
N THR A 3 25.45 -9.08 -10.41
CA THR A 3 26.38 -10.03 -9.79
C THR A 3 25.84 -10.45 -8.42
N SER A 4 26.13 -11.68 -7.99
CA SER A 4 25.79 -12.15 -6.66
C SER A 4 26.81 -11.74 -5.62
N THR A 5 28.09 -11.55 -6.00
CA THR A 5 29.19 -11.34 -5.05
C THR A 5 30.08 -10.16 -5.46
N PHE A 6 30.73 -9.57 -4.48
CA PHE A 6 31.70 -8.50 -4.65
C PHE A 6 33.04 -8.92 -4.04
N VAL A 7 34.14 -8.43 -4.58
CA VAL A 7 35.49 -8.79 -4.11
C VAL A 7 35.99 -7.77 -3.09
N PHE A 8 36.70 -8.25 -2.08
CA PHE A 8 37.41 -7.45 -1.10
C PHE A 8 38.85 -7.26 -1.53
N LYS A 9 39.45 -6.13 -1.19
CA LYS A 9 40.87 -5.87 -1.47
C LYS A 9 41.76 -6.68 -0.51
N THR A 10 41.33 -6.85 0.74
CA THR A 10 42.03 -7.62 1.77
C THR A 10 41.06 -8.39 2.63
N ALA A 11 41.56 -9.39 3.38
CA ALA A 11 40.76 -10.14 4.33
C ALA A 11 40.23 -9.24 5.49
N GLU A 12 41.02 -8.26 5.88
CA GLU A 12 40.67 -7.29 6.93
C GLU A 12 39.52 -6.41 6.49
N GLU A 13 39.53 -5.95 5.22
CA GLU A 13 38.41 -5.20 4.62
C GLU A 13 37.13 -6.06 4.64
N GLY A 14 37.19 -7.29 4.21
CA GLY A 14 36.06 -8.22 4.25
C GLY A 14 35.53 -8.42 5.66
N LYS A 15 36.41 -8.66 6.64
CA LYS A 15 36.05 -8.79 8.05
C LYS A 15 35.31 -7.52 8.53
N ARG A 16 35.88 -6.34 8.24
CA ARG A 16 35.28 -5.04 8.64
C ARG A 16 33.88 -4.86 8.07
N PHE A 17 33.65 -5.17 6.81
CA PHE A 17 32.34 -5.04 6.18
C PHE A 17 31.30 -5.95 6.84
N PHE A 18 31.68 -7.19 7.18
CA PHE A 18 30.79 -8.10 7.88
C PHE A 18 30.49 -7.67 9.33
N GLU A 19 31.49 -7.14 10.06
CA GLU A 19 31.28 -6.63 11.43
C GLU A 19 30.26 -5.50 11.45
N VAL A 20 30.32 -4.58 10.49
CA VAL A 20 29.36 -3.50 10.37
C VAL A 20 27.99 -4.02 9.88
N ALA A 21 27.97 -4.86 8.84
CA ALA A 21 26.72 -5.38 8.28
C ALA A 21 25.88 -6.19 9.27
N TYR A 22 26.53 -6.86 10.24
CA TYR A 22 25.87 -7.64 11.29
C TYR A 22 25.76 -6.90 12.63
N GLY A 23 26.02 -5.59 12.65
CA GLY A 23 25.86 -4.76 13.84
C GLY A 23 26.81 -5.09 14.99
N LYS A 24 27.93 -5.77 14.72
CA LYS A 24 28.98 -6.03 15.73
C LYS A 24 29.83 -4.80 16.00
N ASP A 25 29.87 -3.88 15.06
CA ASP A 25 30.56 -2.59 15.17
C ASP A 25 29.81 -1.55 14.37
N SER A 26 30.00 -0.26 14.67
CA SER A 26 29.39 0.86 13.99
C SER A 26 30.32 1.45 12.94
N LEU A 27 29.75 2.11 11.92
CA LEU A 27 30.52 2.89 10.96
C LEU A 27 31.28 4.01 11.67
N LYS A 28 32.55 4.18 11.34
CA LYS A 28 33.34 5.33 11.77
C LYS A 28 32.93 6.57 11.00
N LYS A 29 33.27 7.75 11.50
CA LYS A 29 32.99 9.01 10.82
C LYS A 29 33.60 9.00 9.41
N HIS A 30 32.77 9.23 8.37
CA HIS A 30 33.11 9.19 6.95
C HIS A 30 33.44 7.79 6.38
N GLU A 31 33.23 6.72 7.12
CA GLU A 31 33.30 5.37 6.62
C GLU A 31 31.99 4.99 5.90
N GLN A 32 32.11 4.29 4.78
CA GLN A 32 30.96 3.67 4.09
C GLN A 32 31.14 2.16 4.11
N ILE A 33 30.03 1.43 4.33
CA ILE A 33 30.07 -0.01 4.17
C ILE A 33 30.30 -0.36 2.72
N GLY A 34 31.26 -1.23 2.45
CA GLY A 34 31.52 -1.74 1.11
C GLY A 34 30.50 -2.82 0.69
N LEU A 35 30.57 -3.18 -0.57
CA LEU A 35 29.71 -4.20 -1.16
C LEU A 35 30.19 -5.59 -0.73
N ILE A 36 29.25 -6.45 -0.36
CA ILE A 36 29.52 -7.80 0.15
C ILE A 36 28.90 -8.85 -0.78
N TYR A 37 27.59 -8.87 -0.83
CA TYR A 37 26.80 -9.87 -1.54
C TYR A 37 25.41 -9.28 -1.87
N SER A 38 24.90 -9.55 -3.06
CA SER A 38 23.66 -8.87 -3.53
C SER A 38 22.41 -9.14 -2.70
N ARG A 39 22.37 -10.20 -1.89
CA ARG A 39 21.31 -10.42 -0.89
C ARG A 39 21.39 -9.44 0.29
N ILE A 40 22.60 -8.93 0.58
CA ILE A 40 22.87 -7.98 1.68
C ILE A 40 22.81 -6.55 1.15
N ASN A 41 23.62 -6.27 0.13
CA ASN A 41 23.68 -4.97 -0.51
C ASN A 41 24.08 -5.07 -1.98
N ASN A 42 23.53 -4.18 -2.81
CA ASN A 42 23.83 -4.08 -4.23
C ASN A 42 23.64 -2.63 -4.66
N PRO A 43 24.51 -2.06 -5.53
CA PRO A 43 24.42 -0.66 -5.93
C PRO A 43 23.06 -0.26 -6.52
N ASN A 44 22.45 -1.12 -7.37
CA ASN A 44 21.14 -0.81 -7.95
C ASN A 44 20.05 -0.76 -6.90
N MET A 45 20.10 -1.64 -5.90
CA MET A 45 19.16 -1.65 -4.78
C MET A 45 19.36 -0.42 -3.89
N GLN A 46 20.60 -0.06 -3.58
CA GLN A 46 20.92 1.13 -2.76
C GLN A 46 20.44 2.42 -3.43
N ILE A 47 20.72 2.62 -4.71
CA ILE A 47 20.27 3.78 -5.47
C ILE A 47 18.74 3.86 -5.48
N LEU A 48 18.05 2.73 -5.66
CA LEU A 48 16.58 2.70 -5.60
C LEU A 48 16.07 3.07 -4.21
N GLU A 49 16.63 2.48 -3.16
CA GLU A 49 16.22 2.73 -1.76
C GLU A 49 16.42 4.20 -1.39
N GLU A 50 17.56 4.80 -1.74
CA GLU A 50 17.82 6.23 -1.53
C GLU A 50 16.79 7.12 -2.25
N ARG A 51 16.44 6.81 -3.50
CA ARG A 51 15.41 7.56 -4.25
C ARG A 51 14.02 7.41 -3.64
N LEU A 52 13.66 6.22 -3.19
CA LEU A 52 12.39 5.96 -2.52
C LEU A 52 12.29 6.72 -1.19
N ALA A 53 13.38 6.76 -0.42
CA ALA A 53 13.45 7.54 0.82
C ALA A 53 13.23 9.02 0.57
N VAL A 54 13.88 9.62 -0.46
CA VAL A 54 13.66 11.01 -0.85
C VAL A 54 12.22 11.26 -1.29
N LEU A 55 11.59 10.33 -2.02
CA LEU A 55 10.20 10.49 -2.46
C LEU A 55 9.20 10.56 -1.30
N GLU A 56 9.47 9.87 -0.19
CA GLU A 56 8.61 9.85 1.00
C GLU A 56 9.04 10.84 2.09
N ASP A 57 10.08 11.62 1.87
CA ASP A 57 10.67 12.48 2.90
C ASP A 57 11.07 11.67 4.14
N SER A 58 11.56 10.43 3.94
CA SER A 58 12.01 9.49 4.97
C SER A 58 13.52 9.40 5.04
N GLU A 59 14.05 8.85 6.15
CA GLU A 59 15.49 8.65 6.32
C GLU A 59 16.02 7.47 5.52
N GLU A 60 15.20 6.41 5.38
CA GLU A 60 15.63 5.16 4.76
C GLU A 60 14.45 4.42 4.09
N ALA A 61 14.81 3.53 3.16
CA ALA A 61 13.87 2.62 2.51
C ALA A 61 14.43 1.22 2.43
N ALA A 62 13.54 0.23 2.33
CA ALA A 62 13.84 -1.16 2.03
C ALA A 62 13.03 -1.60 0.80
N ALA A 63 13.71 -2.11 -0.24
CA ALA A 63 13.08 -2.60 -1.47
C ALA A 63 12.98 -4.14 -1.48
N PHE A 64 11.87 -4.65 -2.02
CA PHE A 64 11.47 -6.05 -2.00
C PHE A 64 11.06 -6.54 -3.38
N GLU A 65 11.06 -7.87 -3.56
CA GLU A 65 10.60 -8.53 -4.79
C GLU A 65 9.08 -8.46 -5.01
N SER A 66 8.30 -8.12 -4.00
CA SER A 66 6.84 -7.92 -4.13
C SER A 66 6.28 -7.03 -3.01
N GLY A 67 5.09 -6.46 -3.22
CA GLY A 67 4.35 -5.75 -2.18
C GLY A 67 4.06 -6.65 -0.97
N MET A 68 3.68 -7.91 -1.21
CA MET A 68 3.45 -8.88 -0.13
C MET A 68 4.73 -9.20 0.64
N SER A 69 5.90 -9.30 -0.01
CA SER A 69 7.17 -9.45 0.70
C SER A 69 7.49 -8.24 1.59
N ALA A 70 7.18 -7.03 1.13
CA ALA A 70 7.32 -5.81 1.94
C ALA A 70 6.41 -5.83 3.17
N ILE A 71 5.12 -6.16 2.98
CA ILE A 71 4.11 -6.21 4.04
C ILE A 71 4.43 -7.32 5.04
N SER A 72 4.62 -8.55 4.57
CA SER A 72 4.86 -9.71 5.44
C SER A 72 6.16 -9.60 6.23
N THR A 73 7.24 -9.13 5.58
CA THR A 73 8.52 -8.92 6.28
C THR A 73 8.39 -7.84 7.35
N THR A 74 7.67 -6.74 7.06
CA THR A 74 7.40 -5.68 8.04
C THR A 74 6.62 -6.22 9.24
N MET A 75 5.53 -6.95 9.01
CA MET A 75 4.74 -7.52 10.09
C MET A 75 5.54 -8.51 10.94
N LEU A 76 6.30 -9.41 10.31
CA LEU A 76 7.13 -10.41 11.01
C LEU A 76 8.33 -9.79 11.75
N ALA A 77 8.83 -8.64 11.32
CA ALA A 77 9.90 -7.94 12.04
C ALA A 77 9.43 -7.41 13.39
N TYR A 78 8.17 -7.02 13.51
CA TYR A 78 7.63 -6.35 14.71
C TYR A 78 6.70 -7.21 15.55
N LEU A 79 6.01 -8.18 14.96
CA LEU A 79 5.02 -8.99 15.65
C LEU A 79 5.61 -10.32 16.12
N LYS A 80 5.27 -10.70 17.35
CA LYS A 80 5.64 -11.97 17.98
C LYS A 80 4.41 -12.72 18.45
N PRO A 81 4.49 -14.04 18.70
CA PRO A 81 3.41 -14.80 19.31
C PRO A 81 2.91 -14.13 20.61
N GLY A 82 1.62 -13.89 20.70
CA GLY A 82 0.96 -13.20 21.82
C GLY A 82 0.71 -11.71 21.60
N ASP A 83 1.28 -11.10 20.56
CA ASP A 83 1.02 -9.72 20.18
C ASP A 83 -0.34 -9.55 19.48
N VAL A 84 -0.77 -8.30 19.36
CA VAL A 84 -2.01 -7.90 18.69
C VAL A 84 -1.68 -6.89 17.58
N ILE A 85 -2.24 -7.13 16.40
CA ILE A 85 -2.30 -6.18 15.29
C ILE A 85 -3.71 -5.57 15.21
N LEU A 86 -3.79 -4.24 15.16
CA LEU A 86 -4.99 -3.52 14.72
C LEU A 86 -4.85 -3.24 13.23
N TYR A 87 -5.90 -3.49 12.44
CA TYR A 87 -5.81 -3.25 11.00
C TYR A 87 -7.11 -2.70 10.42
N SER A 88 -6.99 -1.82 9.41
CA SER A 88 -8.16 -1.25 8.71
C SER A 88 -8.82 -2.27 7.78
N LYS A 89 -10.14 -2.17 7.61
CA LYS A 89 -10.95 -2.96 6.68
C LYS A 89 -11.72 -2.04 5.73
N PRO A 90 -11.86 -2.43 4.44
CA PRO A 90 -11.16 -3.55 3.79
C PRO A 90 -9.66 -3.27 3.65
N THR A 91 -8.88 -4.33 3.54
CA THR A 91 -7.48 -4.32 3.10
C THR A 91 -7.34 -5.20 1.86
N TYR A 92 -6.24 -5.04 1.14
CA TYR A 92 -5.88 -5.94 0.05
C TYR A 92 -6.01 -7.41 0.47
N GLY A 93 -6.63 -8.25 -0.38
CA GLY A 93 -6.96 -9.66 -0.04
C GLY A 93 -5.76 -10.45 0.48
N GLY A 94 -4.58 -10.30 -0.14
CA GLY A 94 -3.35 -10.94 0.33
C GLY A 94 -2.95 -10.51 1.75
N THR A 95 -3.12 -9.24 2.10
CA THR A 95 -2.87 -8.71 3.45
C THR A 95 -3.88 -9.26 4.44
N HIS A 96 -5.16 -9.27 4.07
CA HIS A 96 -6.23 -9.85 4.89
C HIS A 96 -5.96 -11.32 5.23
N HIS A 97 -5.63 -12.12 4.23
CA HIS A 97 -5.26 -13.53 4.43
C HIS A 97 -4.02 -13.71 5.28
N PHE A 98 -2.99 -12.92 5.05
CA PHE A 98 -1.77 -13.01 5.84
C PHE A 98 -2.03 -12.72 7.32
N ILE A 99 -2.84 -11.69 7.62
CA ILE A 99 -3.21 -11.33 8.99
C ILE A 99 -4.08 -12.42 9.65
N ASN A 100 -5.16 -12.83 8.98
CA ASN A 100 -6.18 -13.65 9.63
C ASN A 100 -5.90 -15.15 9.59
N ASN A 101 -5.02 -15.62 8.71
CA ASN A 101 -4.61 -17.01 8.63
C ASN A 101 -3.19 -17.19 9.18
N PHE A 102 -2.17 -16.72 8.43
CA PHE A 102 -0.78 -17.01 8.79
C PHE A 102 -0.37 -16.42 10.16
N LEU A 103 -0.64 -15.13 10.40
CA LEU A 103 -0.29 -14.50 11.68
C LEU A 103 -1.10 -15.10 12.85
N ALA A 104 -2.36 -15.46 12.61
CA ALA A 104 -3.19 -16.14 13.61
C ALA A 104 -2.62 -17.51 13.97
N GLU A 105 -2.16 -18.31 13.00
CA GLU A 105 -1.54 -19.61 13.21
C GLU A 105 -0.26 -19.53 14.06
N ILE A 106 0.51 -18.45 13.94
CA ILE A 106 1.70 -18.23 14.76
C ILE A 106 1.39 -17.53 16.09
N GLY A 107 0.10 -17.32 16.42
CA GLY A 107 -0.31 -16.81 17.73
C GLY A 107 -0.36 -15.28 17.84
N VAL A 108 -0.43 -14.54 16.73
CA VAL A 108 -0.71 -13.10 16.71
C VAL A 108 -2.22 -12.90 16.57
N ALA A 109 -2.82 -12.17 17.51
CA ALA A 109 -4.25 -11.83 17.43
C ALA A 109 -4.48 -10.58 16.57
N SER A 110 -5.65 -10.50 15.92
CA SER A 110 -6.02 -9.35 15.08
C SER A 110 -7.35 -8.73 15.49
N ILE A 111 -7.45 -7.41 15.37
CA ILE A 111 -8.70 -6.64 15.49
C ILE A 111 -8.81 -5.74 14.26
N GLY A 112 -9.89 -5.93 13.49
CA GLY A 112 -10.18 -5.13 12.31
C GLY A 112 -11.14 -3.99 12.63
N PHE A 113 -10.91 -2.80 12.06
CA PHE A 113 -11.79 -1.63 12.14
C PHE A 113 -12.00 -1.04 10.74
N ASN A 114 -13.04 -0.24 10.56
CA ASN A 114 -13.30 0.42 9.28
C ASN A 114 -13.40 1.95 9.43
N HIS A 115 -13.60 2.65 8.31
CA HIS A 115 -13.64 4.11 8.26
C HIS A 115 -14.77 4.75 9.09
N ASN A 116 -15.76 3.96 9.53
CA ASN A 116 -16.84 4.44 10.41
C ASN A 116 -16.58 4.13 11.89
N THR A 117 -15.64 3.24 12.19
CA THR A 117 -15.33 2.83 13.56
C THR A 117 -14.60 3.96 14.29
N GLU A 118 -15.14 4.36 15.43
CA GLU A 118 -14.51 5.37 16.29
C GLU A 118 -13.41 4.74 17.18
N LEU A 119 -12.43 5.54 17.57
CA LEU A 119 -11.34 5.07 18.44
C LEU A 119 -11.85 4.45 19.74
N GLN A 120 -12.93 4.99 20.30
CA GLN A 120 -13.54 4.46 21.52
C GLN A 120 -14.06 3.03 21.33
N GLU A 121 -14.69 2.72 20.20
CA GLU A 121 -15.19 1.37 19.89
C GLU A 121 -14.02 0.36 19.76
N ILE A 122 -12.93 0.76 19.10
CA ILE A 122 -11.71 -0.05 19.02
C ILE A 122 -11.16 -0.34 20.42
N TRP A 123 -11.17 0.69 21.27
CA TRP A 123 -10.66 0.56 22.63
C TRP A 123 -11.51 -0.36 23.50
N GLU A 124 -12.84 -0.22 23.45
CA GLU A 124 -13.78 -1.07 24.17
C GLU A 124 -13.66 -2.55 23.73
N GLU A 125 -13.48 -2.80 22.44
CA GLU A 125 -13.22 -4.15 21.94
C GLU A 125 -11.91 -4.73 22.52
N LEU A 126 -10.84 -3.94 22.52
CA LEU A 126 -9.55 -4.34 23.12
C LEU A 126 -9.67 -4.64 24.61
N GLU A 127 -10.38 -3.80 25.37
CA GLU A 127 -10.62 -4.00 26.81
C GLU A 127 -11.43 -5.25 27.07
N SER A 128 -12.54 -5.45 26.35
CA SER A 128 -13.42 -6.62 26.49
C SER A 128 -12.66 -7.94 26.30
N LYS A 129 -11.67 -7.94 25.40
CA LYS A 129 -10.82 -9.08 25.08
C LYS A 129 -9.53 -9.14 25.93
N LYS A 130 -9.29 -8.14 26.80
CA LYS A 130 -8.05 -8.00 27.61
C LYS A 130 -6.77 -7.96 26.76
N LEU A 131 -6.82 -7.22 25.64
CA LEU A 131 -5.75 -7.18 24.64
C LEU A 131 -5.02 -5.83 24.58
N THR A 132 -5.44 -4.82 25.34
CA THR A 132 -4.90 -3.45 25.27
C THR A 132 -3.37 -3.38 25.44
N SER A 133 -2.82 -4.17 26.38
CA SER A 133 -1.35 -4.22 26.63
C SER A 133 -0.55 -5.02 25.62
N LYS A 134 -1.23 -5.70 24.70
CA LYS A 134 -0.60 -6.58 23.69
C LYS A 134 -0.54 -5.96 22.31
N VAL A 135 -1.16 -4.80 22.10
CA VAL A 135 -1.14 -4.09 20.81
C VAL A 135 0.31 -3.70 20.51
N LYS A 136 0.82 -4.13 19.35
CA LYS A 136 2.18 -3.82 18.89
C LYS A 136 2.21 -3.14 17.54
N MET A 137 1.16 -3.34 16.72
CA MET A 137 1.11 -2.74 15.39
C MET A 137 -0.29 -2.19 15.10
N LEU A 138 -0.30 -1.03 14.45
CA LEU A 138 -1.45 -0.48 13.76
C LEU A 138 -1.13 -0.49 12.26
N TYR A 139 -1.90 -1.24 11.48
CA TYR A 139 -1.76 -1.31 10.02
C TYR A 139 -2.98 -0.67 9.35
N ILE A 140 -2.75 0.34 8.53
CA ILE A 140 -3.80 1.09 7.83
C ILE A 140 -3.56 1.02 6.32
N GLU A 141 -4.58 0.62 5.56
CA GLU A 141 -4.64 0.82 4.11
C GLU A 141 -5.61 1.96 3.82
N THR A 142 -5.12 3.05 3.20
CA THR A 142 -5.95 4.22 2.91
C THR A 142 -5.45 4.97 1.68
N PRO A 143 -6.32 5.18 0.66
CA PRO A 143 -7.71 4.71 0.52
C PRO A 143 -7.81 3.19 0.45
N ALA A 144 -8.93 2.66 0.90
CA ALA A 144 -9.19 1.23 0.91
C ALA A 144 -9.54 0.68 -0.49
N ASN A 145 -8.95 -0.45 -0.85
CA ASN A 145 -9.29 -1.19 -2.07
C ASN A 145 -10.49 -2.13 -1.81
N PRO A 146 -11.59 -2.07 -2.57
CA PRO A 146 -11.82 -1.26 -3.78
C PRO A 146 -12.70 -0.02 -3.58
N THR A 147 -13.14 0.26 -2.35
CA THR A 147 -14.21 1.21 -2.03
C THR A 147 -13.76 2.67 -2.03
N ASN A 148 -12.44 2.92 -2.10
CA ASN A 148 -11.86 4.25 -1.97
C ASN A 148 -12.20 4.99 -0.66
N SER A 149 -12.70 4.30 0.35
CA SER A 149 -12.93 4.89 1.66
C SER A 149 -11.62 5.24 2.35
N LEU A 150 -11.61 6.39 3.01
CA LEU A 150 -10.44 6.92 3.70
C LEU A 150 -10.51 6.60 5.19
N ILE A 151 -9.41 6.13 5.75
CA ILE A 151 -9.20 6.09 7.20
C ILE A 151 -8.55 7.40 7.62
N ASP A 152 -9.07 8.03 8.66
CA ASP A 152 -8.48 9.22 9.26
C ASP A 152 -7.14 8.88 9.92
N LEU A 153 -6.05 9.39 9.35
CA LEU A 153 -4.71 9.13 9.86
C LEU A 153 -4.43 9.76 11.23
N SER A 154 -5.27 10.69 11.70
CA SER A 154 -5.15 11.23 13.06
C SER A 154 -5.31 10.17 14.16
N ILE A 155 -5.97 9.04 13.85
CA ILE A 155 -6.10 7.88 14.75
C ILE A 155 -4.74 7.32 15.19
N ILE A 156 -3.71 7.45 14.35
CA ILE A 156 -2.35 6.95 14.65
C ILE A 156 -1.83 7.61 15.93
N LYS A 157 -1.85 8.94 15.95
CA LYS A 157 -1.36 9.71 17.10
C LYS A 157 -2.20 9.43 18.35
N GLN A 158 -3.51 9.45 18.22
CA GLN A 158 -4.44 9.23 19.33
C GLN A 158 -4.24 7.83 19.96
N LEU A 159 -4.08 6.80 19.15
CA LEU A 159 -3.88 5.44 19.64
C LEU A 159 -2.50 5.26 20.28
N LYS A 160 -1.44 5.79 19.66
CA LYS A 160 -0.09 5.78 20.23
C LYS A 160 -0.04 6.43 21.61
N GLU A 161 -0.59 7.64 21.73
CA GLU A 161 -0.63 8.36 22.99
C GLU A 161 -1.41 7.58 24.06
N LYS A 162 -2.58 7.03 23.72
CA LYS A 162 -3.41 6.26 24.64
C LYS A 162 -2.70 5.01 25.15
N ILE A 163 -2.06 4.24 24.27
CA ILE A 163 -1.30 3.03 24.63
C ILE A 163 -0.07 3.40 25.48
N GLN A 164 0.68 4.42 25.08
CA GLN A 164 1.84 4.88 25.82
C GLN A 164 1.48 5.33 27.25
N GLN A 165 0.38 6.07 27.41
CA GLN A 165 -0.07 6.54 28.72
C GLN A 165 -0.51 5.40 29.64
N ILE A 166 -1.18 4.38 29.11
CA ILE A 166 -1.76 3.31 29.93
C ILE A 166 -0.77 2.16 30.18
N HIS A 167 0.03 1.80 29.18
CA HIS A 167 0.85 0.60 29.20
C HIS A 167 2.37 0.86 29.12
N ASN A 168 2.77 2.12 28.95
CA ASN A 168 4.17 2.54 28.84
C ASN A 168 4.98 1.73 27.81
N HIS A 169 4.38 1.47 26.65
CA HIS A 169 5.08 0.91 25.50
C HIS A 169 4.63 1.59 24.21
N GLU A 170 5.47 1.53 23.20
CA GLU A 170 5.21 2.07 21.86
C GLU A 170 4.64 1.01 20.96
N ILE A 171 3.84 1.46 19.98
CA ILE A 171 3.36 0.65 18.86
C ILE A 171 3.92 1.20 17.56
N VAL A 172 4.06 0.32 16.55
CA VAL A 172 4.48 0.70 15.21
C VAL A 172 3.25 0.92 14.34
N ALA A 173 3.12 2.11 13.76
CA ALA A 173 2.07 2.44 12.81
C ALA A 173 2.58 2.32 11.38
N VAL A 174 1.96 1.44 10.61
CA VAL A 174 2.29 1.16 9.21
C VAL A 174 1.12 1.60 8.33
N VAL A 175 1.38 2.39 7.31
CA VAL A 175 0.36 2.80 6.34
C VAL A 175 0.71 2.25 4.96
N ASP A 176 -0.18 1.45 4.39
CA ASP A 176 -0.13 1.08 2.97
C ASP A 176 -0.77 2.21 2.15
N ASN A 177 0.09 2.96 1.47
CA ASN A 177 -0.27 4.12 0.66
C ASN A 177 -0.25 3.80 -0.84
N THR A 178 -0.41 2.54 -1.21
CA THR A 178 -0.31 2.09 -2.61
C THR A 178 -1.28 2.82 -3.54
N TYR A 179 -2.50 3.16 -3.08
CA TYR A 179 -3.55 3.78 -3.90
C TYR A 179 -3.29 5.24 -4.25
N LEU A 180 -2.69 6.01 -3.34
CA LEU A 180 -2.38 7.44 -3.58
C LEU A 180 -0.91 7.68 -3.90
N GLY A 181 -0.04 6.75 -3.52
CA GLY A 181 1.39 6.92 -3.77
C GLY A 181 2.00 8.15 -3.06
N PRO A 182 3.29 8.39 -3.26
CA PRO A 182 4.02 9.42 -2.52
C PRO A 182 3.70 10.86 -2.96
N ILE A 183 2.90 11.03 -4.01
CA ILE A 183 2.56 12.35 -4.57
C ILE A 183 1.23 12.86 -4.02
N TRP A 184 0.25 11.97 -3.80
CA TRP A 184 -1.10 12.37 -3.44
C TRP A 184 -1.41 12.24 -1.95
N GLN A 185 -0.56 11.55 -1.18
CA GLN A 185 -0.65 11.45 0.28
C GLN A 185 0.72 11.18 0.89
N LYS A 186 0.99 11.73 2.10
CA LYS A 186 2.26 11.63 2.82
C LYS A 186 2.01 11.13 4.26
N PRO A 187 1.83 9.82 4.48
CA PRO A 187 1.43 9.29 5.79
C PRO A 187 2.42 9.55 6.93
N LEU A 188 3.73 9.65 6.65
CA LEU A 188 4.74 9.96 7.68
C LEU A 188 4.48 11.30 8.35
N ALA A 189 3.94 12.30 7.60
CA ALA A 189 3.57 13.60 8.15
C ALA A 189 2.41 13.54 9.16
N PHE A 190 1.64 12.43 9.17
CA PHE A 190 0.53 12.17 10.08
C PHE A 190 0.87 11.22 11.22
N GLY A 191 2.17 10.92 11.42
CA GLY A 191 2.66 10.11 12.53
C GLY A 191 2.76 8.61 12.27
N ALA A 192 2.63 8.17 11.01
CA ALA A 192 3.04 6.83 10.63
C ALA A 192 4.56 6.66 10.87
N ASP A 193 4.96 5.49 11.32
CA ASP A 193 6.37 5.12 11.46
C ASP A 193 6.94 4.55 10.18
N LEU A 194 6.08 3.86 9.44
CA LEU A 194 6.42 3.17 8.20
C LEU A 194 5.33 3.40 7.16
N VAL A 195 5.75 3.58 5.91
CA VAL A 195 4.87 3.58 4.74
C VAL A 195 5.23 2.41 3.84
N CYS A 196 4.24 1.59 3.50
CA CYS A 196 4.38 0.45 2.60
C CYS A 196 3.82 0.77 1.21
N TYR A 197 4.43 0.18 0.20
CA TYR A 197 3.96 0.23 -1.19
C TYR A 197 4.07 -1.12 -1.87
N SER A 198 3.02 -1.48 -2.59
CA SER A 198 3.21 -2.34 -3.76
C SER A 198 3.85 -1.48 -4.86
N ALA A 199 5.18 -1.52 -4.97
CA ALA A 199 5.91 -0.76 -5.98
C ALA A 199 5.61 -1.24 -7.42
N THR A 200 4.97 -2.39 -7.57
CA THR A 200 4.35 -2.92 -8.79
C THR A 200 3.37 -1.93 -9.44
N LYS A 201 2.72 -1.07 -8.61
CA LYS A 201 1.62 -0.18 -9.00
C LYS A 201 2.16 1.16 -9.54
N PHE A 202 1.70 2.27 -9.03
CA PHE A 202 2.07 3.61 -9.51
C PHE A 202 3.57 3.87 -9.57
N LEU A 203 4.36 3.36 -8.60
CA LEU A 203 5.81 3.57 -8.57
C LEU A 203 6.47 3.02 -9.83
N ASN A 204 6.13 1.80 -10.24
CA ASN A 204 6.57 1.25 -11.52
C ASN A 204 5.76 1.83 -12.70
N GLY A 205 4.43 1.62 -12.70
CA GLY A 205 3.50 2.21 -13.67
C GLY A 205 3.56 1.66 -15.10
N HIS A 206 4.27 0.54 -15.35
CA HIS A 206 4.46 -0.01 -16.69
C HIS A 206 4.02 -1.47 -16.84
N SER A 207 3.40 -2.07 -15.83
CA SER A 207 2.91 -3.48 -15.80
C SER A 207 3.99 -4.54 -16.10
N ASP A 208 5.27 -4.22 -15.96
CA ASP A 208 6.43 -5.07 -16.31
C ASP A 208 7.31 -5.46 -15.10
N VAL A 209 6.95 -5.00 -13.90
CA VAL A 209 7.68 -5.24 -12.65
C VAL A 209 6.74 -5.66 -11.54
N ILE A 210 7.15 -6.64 -10.75
CA ILE A 210 6.60 -6.92 -9.43
C ILE A 210 7.64 -6.49 -8.41
N ALA A 211 7.27 -5.59 -7.48
CA ALA A 211 8.16 -5.07 -6.45
C ALA A 211 7.37 -4.54 -5.25
N GLY A 212 8.06 -4.39 -4.12
CA GLY A 212 7.55 -3.74 -2.91
C GLY A 212 8.56 -2.79 -2.32
N ALA A 213 8.09 -1.88 -1.48
CA ALA A 213 8.94 -0.96 -0.75
C ALA A 213 8.34 -0.61 0.63
N VAL A 214 9.22 -0.35 1.58
CA VAL A 214 8.87 0.20 2.91
C VAL A 214 9.81 1.35 3.20
N MET A 215 9.30 2.48 3.66
CA MET A 215 10.04 3.68 4.00
C MET A 215 9.72 4.14 5.42
N GLY A 216 10.71 4.72 6.10
CA GLY A 216 10.59 5.22 7.46
C GLY A 216 11.91 5.76 8.01
N SER A 217 12.03 5.86 9.34
CA SER A 217 13.29 6.18 9.98
C SER A 217 14.30 5.04 9.86
N HIS A 218 15.58 5.36 10.02
CA HIS A 218 16.65 4.35 10.04
C HIS A 218 16.38 3.23 11.06
N ASP A 219 15.99 3.60 12.27
CA ASP A 219 15.73 2.66 13.36
C ASP A 219 14.55 1.73 13.05
N ASN A 220 13.53 2.24 12.35
CA ASN A 220 12.37 1.44 11.95
C ASN A 220 12.66 0.55 10.72
N ILE A 221 13.55 0.94 9.84
CA ILE A 221 13.88 0.16 8.64
C ILE A 221 14.93 -0.94 8.93
N LEU A 222 15.82 -0.73 9.88
CA LEU A 222 16.90 -1.69 10.20
C LEU A 222 16.42 -3.10 10.53
N PRO A 223 15.42 -3.33 11.44
CA PRO A 223 14.90 -4.68 11.69
C PRO A 223 14.27 -5.33 10.46
N ILE A 224 13.63 -4.53 9.60
CA ILE A 224 13.03 -5.00 8.36
C ILE A 224 14.10 -5.46 7.36
N LYS A 225 15.16 -4.68 7.13
CA LYS A 225 16.29 -5.06 6.26
C LYS A 225 17.01 -6.28 6.78
N THR A 226 17.17 -6.37 8.10
CA THR A 226 17.78 -7.55 8.76
C THR A 226 16.97 -8.81 8.46
N LEU A 227 15.66 -8.78 8.68
CA LEU A 227 14.80 -9.93 8.41
C LEU A 227 14.71 -10.24 6.90
N ARG A 228 14.63 -9.21 6.04
CA ARG A 228 14.69 -9.37 4.58
C ARG A 228 15.91 -10.17 4.13
N THR A 229 17.07 -9.89 4.72
CA THR A 229 18.32 -10.61 4.41
C THR A 229 18.22 -12.10 4.73
N PHE A 230 17.53 -12.47 5.83
CA PHE A 230 17.31 -13.87 6.18
C PHE A 230 16.25 -14.55 5.31
N LEU A 231 15.15 -13.87 5.03
CA LEU A 231 14.07 -14.38 4.16
C LEU A 231 14.48 -14.45 2.69
N GLY A 232 15.47 -13.64 2.27
CA GLY A 232 15.92 -13.60 0.88
C GLY A 232 15.00 -12.85 -0.07
N SER A 233 14.07 -12.06 0.45
CA SER A 233 13.01 -11.37 -0.31
C SER A 233 13.41 -9.97 -0.83
N MET A 234 14.72 -9.70 -1.00
CA MET A 234 15.22 -8.45 -1.57
C MET A 234 14.92 -8.36 -3.06
N ILE A 235 14.77 -7.14 -3.56
CA ILE A 235 14.57 -6.89 -4.98
C ILE A 235 15.79 -7.32 -5.83
N ALA A 236 15.56 -7.90 -6.99
CA ALA A 236 16.63 -8.22 -7.94
C ALA A 236 17.26 -6.94 -8.54
N PRO A 237 18.58 -6.90 -8.80
CA PRO A 237 19.26 -5.72 -9.30
C PRO A 237 18.69 -5.17 -10.62
N TYR A 238 18.25 -6.04 -11.53
CA TYR A 238 17.62 -5.62 -12.78
C TYR A 238 16.26 -4.97 -12.55
N THR A 239 15.43 -5.54 -11.68
CA THR A 239 14.14 -4.98 -11.28
C THR A 239 14.32 -3.64 -10.57
N ALA A 240 15.34 -3.52 -9.69
CA ALA A 240 15.68 -2.27 -9.05
C ALA A 240 16.05 -1.16 -10.05
N TRP A 241 16.78 -1.51 -11.10
CA TRP A 241 17.11 -0.57 -12.18
C TRP A 241 15.88 -0.15 -12.99
N LEU A 242 14.99 -1.08 -13.36
CA LEU A 242 13.73 -0.76 -14.05
C LEU A 242 12.88 0.18 -13.21
N LEU A 243 12.72 -0.12 -11.91
CA LEU A 243 11.93 0.72 -11.00
C LEU A 243 12.56 2.09 -10.84
N THR A 244 13.90 2.20 -10.69
CA THR A 244 14.60 3.48 -10.62
C THR A 244 14.33 4.33 -11.86
N ARG A 245 14.37 3.72 -13.06
CA ARG A 245 14.04 4.39 -14.32
C ARG A 245 12.57 4.84 -14.37
N SER A 246 11.65 4.02 -13.85
CA SER A 246 10.20 4.34 -13.81
C SER A 246 9.90 5.55 -12.91
N LEU A 247 10.66 5.74 -11.83
CA LEU A 247 10.51 6.89 -10.94
C LEU A 247 10.78 8.24 -11.63
N GLU A 248 11.58 8.27 -12.70
CA GLU A 248 11.87 9.50 -13.46
C GLU A 248 10.61 10.13 -14.09
N THR A 249 9.61 9.33 -14.40
CA THR A 249 8.35 9.79 -15.01
C THR A 249 7.16 9.71 -14.05
N LEU A 250 7.37 9.40 -12.78
CA LEU A 250 6.30 9.17 -11.80
C LEU A 250 5.32 10.35 -11.73
N HIS A 251 5.83 11.57 -11.54
CA HIS A 251 5.01 12.78 -11.47
C HIS A 251 4.20 13.04 -12.74
N ILE A 252 4.82 12.84 -13.91
CA ILE A 252 4.16 13.05 -15.21
C ILE A 252 3.01 12.06 -15.37
N ARG A 253 3.24 10.78 -15.08
CA ARG A 253 2.24 9.71 -15.19
C ARG A 253 1.09 9.92 -14.22
N MET A 254 1.39 10.10 -12.93
CA MET A 254 0.37 10.25 -11.90
C MET A 254 -0.48 11.50 -12.14
N ASN A 255 0.10 12.64 -12.50
CA ASN A 255 -0.64 13.87 -12.82
C ASN A 255 -1.57 13.67 -14.04
N GLN A 256 -1.12 12.95 -15.08
CA GLN A 256 -1.98 12.65 -16.23
C GLN A 256 -3.11 11.68 -15.85
N GLN A 257 -2.82 10.66 -15.04
CA GLN A 257 -3.81 9.71 -14.55
C GLN A 257 -4.89 10.41 -13.70
N GLU A 258 -4.49 11.29 -12.79
CA GLU A 258 -5.41 12.12 -11.99
C GLU A 258 -6.30 12.99 -12.86
N LYS A 259 -5.70 13.70 -13.83
CA LYS A 259 -6.45 14.53 -14.78
C LYS A 259 -7.50 13.73 -15.53
N ASN A 260 -7.15 12.55 -16.01
CA ASN A 260 -8.06 11.65 -16.69
C ASN A 260 -9.15 11.15 -15.74
N ALA A 261 -8.77 10.73 -14.52
CA ALA A 261 -9.70 10.23 -13.51
C ALA A 261 -10.77 11.29 -13.16
N LYS A 262 -10.39 12.54 -12.95
CA LYS A 262 -11.34 13.64 -12.68
C LYS A 262 -12.36 13.81 -13.80
N LYS A 263 -11.94 13.69 -15.08
CA LYS A 263 -12.85 13.78 -16.23
C LYS A 263 -13.81 12.58 -16.33
N ILE A 264 -13.30 11.39 -16.03
CA ILE A 264 -14.13 10.18 -16.00
C ILE A 264 -15.12 10.24 -14.82
N VAL A 265 -14.70 10.69 -13.65
CA VAL A 265 -15.59 10.90 -12.49
C VAL A 265 -16.71 11.88 -12.81
N GLU A 266 -16.38 13.03 -13.46
CA GLU A 266 -17.37 14.00 -13.92
C GLU A 266 -18.40 13.36 -14.87
N PHE A 267 -17.97 12.56 -15.83
CA PHE A 267 -18.83 11.81 -16.75
C PHE A 267 -19.70 10.79 -16.00
N LEU A 268 -19.10 9.94 -15.15
CA LEU A 268 -19.83 8.88 -14.45
C LEU A 268 -20.87 9.43 -13.48
N THR A 269 -20.59 10.54 -12.79
CA THR A 269 -21.52 11.15 -11.83
C THR A 269 -22.75 11.76 -12.52
N GLN A 270 -22.66 12.09 -13.80
CA GLN A 270 -23.75 12.66 -14.58
C GLN A 270 -24.51 11.61 -15.42
N HIS A 271 -23.96 10.39 -15.51
CA HIS A 271 -24.54 9.36 -16.38
C HIS A 271 -25.77 8.68 -15.74
N PRO A 272 -26.94 8.62 -16.43
CA PRO A 272 -28.20 8.17 -15.81
C PRO A 272 -28.20 6.70 -15.37
N LYS A 273 -27.36 5.83 -15.97
CA LYS A 273 -27.24 4.42 -15.60
C LYS A 273 -26.26 4.18 -14.43
N VAL A 274 -25.47 5.18 -14.04
CA VAL A 274 -24.54 5.07 -12.90
C VAL A 274 -25.25 5.47 -11.62
N LYS A 275 -25.27 4.57 -10.63
CA LYS A 275 -25.95 4.80 -9.36
C LYS A 275 -25.04 5.47 -8.34
N ASN A 276 -23.83 4.97 -8.19
CA ASN A 276 -22.88 5.49 -7.23
C ASN A 276 -21.50 5.61 -7.88
N VAL A 277 -20.74 6.62 -7.47
CA VAL A 277 -19.33 6.81 -7.80
C VAL A 277 -18.56 6.98 -6.50
N PHE A 278 -17.54 6.15 -6.30
CA PHE A 278 -16.66 6.15 -5.14
C PHE A 278 -15.30 6.71 -5.57
N TYR A 279 -15.03 7.94 -5.19
CA TYR A 279 -13.77 8.63 -5.48
C TYR A 279 -13.47 9.65 -4.38
N PRO A 280 -12.26 9.64 -3.78
CA PRO A 280 -11.93 10.55 -2.69
C PRO A 280 -12.11 12.01 -3.10
N GLY A 281 -12.78 12.79 -2.24
CA GLY A 281 -13.11 14.19 -2.50
C GLY A 281 -14.50 14.43 -3.09
N LEU A 282 -15.30 13.38 -3.42
CA LEU A 282 -16.69 13.55 -3.78
C LEU A 282 -17.57 13.72 -2.53
N SER A 283 -18.45 14.71 -2.56
CA SER A 283 -19.43 14.94 -1.48
C SER A 283 -20.43 13.79 -1.30
N SER A 284 -20.66 13.00 -2.37
CA SER A 284 -21.50 11.80 -2.33
C SER A 284 -20.95 10.69 -1.41
N MET A 285 -19.66 10.71 -1.06
CA MET A 285 -19.07 9.79 -0.09
C MET A 285 -19.36 10.18 1.38
N GLY A 286 -20.03 11.31 1.61
CA GLY A 286 -20.39 11.81 2.94
C GLY A 286 -19.39 12.83 3.50
N GLN A 287 -19.89 13.68 4.42
CA GLN A 287 -19.14 14.81 4.95
C GLN A 287 -17.85 14.36 5.68
N LYS A 288 -17.94 13.30 6.52
CA LYS A 288 -16.76 12.75 7.22
C LYS A 288 -15.64 12.37 6.25
N GLN A 289 -15.96 11.71 5.13
CA GLN A 289 -14.97 11.32 4.12
C GLN A 289 -14.39 12.55 3.38
N LEU A 290 -15.21 13.56 3.14
CA LEU A 290 -14.75 14.82 2.54
C LEU A 290 -13.78 15.57 3.48
N ASP A 291 -14.08 15.64 4.77
CA ASP A 291 -13.23 16.29 5.76
C ASP A 291 -11.88 15.55 5.90
N ILE A 292 -11.89 14.22 5.93
CA ILE A 292 -10.67 13.39 5.93
C ILE A 292 -9.86 13.64 4.66
N TYR A 293 -10.50 13.64 3.49
CA TYR A 293 -9.84 13.94 2.23
C TYR A 293 -9.13 15.28 2.25
N GLN A 294 -9.81 16.34 2.71
CA GLN A 294 -9.26 17.69 2.76
C GLN A 294 -8.10 17.83 3.76
N SER A 295 -8.09 17.01 4.82
CA SER A 295 -7.06 17.08 5.86
C SER A 295 -5.76 16.36 5.50
N GLN A 296 -5.81 15.28 4.72
CA GLN A 296 -4.66 14.37 4.55
C GLN A 296 -4.31 14.02 3.09
N CYS A 297 -5.16 14.36 2.11
CA CYS A 297 -4.93 14.00 0.71
C CYS A 297 -4.69 15.25 -0.16
N PHE A 298 -3.74 15.18 -1.08
CA PHE A 298 -3.51 16.22 -2.09
C PHE A 298 -4.33 15.99 -3.36
N SER A 299 -4.82 14.76 -3.55
CA SER A 299 -5.64 14.35 -4.70
C SER A 299 -6.49 13.13 -4.36
N GLY A 300 -7.60 12.94 -5.11
CA GLY A 300 -8.39 11.71 -5.09
C GLY A 300 -7.73 10.53 -5.83
N GLY A 301 -6.62 10.79 -6.53
CA GLY A 301 -5.86 9.76 -7.24
C GLY A 301 -6.44 9.38 -8.60
N ALA A 302 -6.18 8.11 -8.99
CA ALA A 302 -6.58 7.58 -10.29
C ALA A 302 -7.41 6.29 -10.19
N MET A 303 -7.88 5.95 -9.00
CA MET A 303 -8.74 4.80 -8.76
C MET A 303 -10.19 5.24 -8.62
N ILE A 304 -11.10 4.63 -9.37
CA ILE A 304 -12.53 4.93 -9.34
C ILE A 304 -13.29 3.63 -9.06
N GLY A 305 -14.16 3.65 -8.05
CA GLY A 305 -15.19 2.65 -7.86
C GLY A 305 -16.53 3.20 -8.37
N PHE A 306 -17.35 2.39 -9.04
CA PHE A 306 -18.70 2.82 -9.39
C PHE A 306 -19.66 1.62 -9.52
N THR A 307 -20.96 1.88 -9.37
CA THR A 307 -22.01 0.88 -9.55
C THR A 307 -23.03 1.39 -10.60
N ILE A 308 -23.53 0.46 -11.42
CA ILE A 308 -24.63 0.71 -12.36
C ILE A 308 -25.93 0.15 -11.80
N GLU A 309 -25.96 -1.12 -11.50
CA GLU A 309 -27.01 -1.86 -10.80
C GLU A 309 -26.35 -2.73 -9.75
N GLU A 310 -27.07 -3.15 -8.73
CA GLU A 310 -26.53 -4.11 -7.73
C GLU A 310 -26.68 -5.55 -8.21
N SER A 311 -26.00 -5.85 -9.33
CA SER A 311 -26.10 -7.12 -10.04
C SER A 311 -24.76 -7.46 -10.71
N GLU A 312 -24.25 -8.65 -10.44
CA GLU A 312 -23.06 -9.20 -11.09
C GLU A 312 -23.24 -9.27 -12.62
N ALA A 313 -24.44 -9.67 -13.09
CA ALA A 313 -24.71 -9.80 -14.50
C ALA A 313 -24.58 -8.43 -15.24
N SER A 314 -25.06 -7.34 -14.63
CA SER A 314 -24.93 -6.00 -15.19
C SER A 314 -23.46 -5.53 -15.20
N ALA A 315 -22.73 -5.78 -14.12
CA ALA A 315 -21.29 -5.48 -14.04
C ALA A 315 -20.50 -6.26 -15.11
N PHE A 316 -20.78 -7.55 -15.29
CA PHE A 316 -20.13 -8.36 -16.32
C PHE A 316 -20.50 -7.93 -17.74
N LYS A 317 -21.76 -7.56 -18.00
CA LYS A 317 -22.16 -7.02 -19.31
C LYS A 317 -21.32 -5.79 -19.66
N LEU A 318 -21.19 -4.83 -18.74
CA LEU A 318 -20.37 -3.64 -18.94
C LEU A 318 -18.91 -4.00 -19.20
N LEU A 319 -18.29 -4.77 -18.28
CA LEU A 319 -16.88 -5.13 -18.39
C LEU A 319 -16.54 -5.88 -19.68
N ASN A 320 -17.43 -6.77 -20.13
CA ASN A 320 -17.28 -7.50 -21.39
C ASN A 320 -17.50 -6.62 -22.64
N SER A 321 -18.15 -5.47 -22.50
CA SER A 321 -18.41 -4.52 -23.60
C SER A 321 -17.28 -3.51 -23.81
N LEU A 322 -16.35 -3.39 -22.85
CA LEU A 322 -15.19 -2.50 -22.97
C LEU A 322 -14.26 -2.93 -24.12
N LYS A 323 -13.76 -1.97 -24.88
CA LYS A 323 -12.88 -2.19 -26.05
C LYS A 323 -11.47 -1.69 -25.83
N LEU A 324 -11.33 -0.49 -25.29
CA LEU A 324 -10.06 0.15 -24.99
C LEU A 324 -9.57 -0.21 -23.59
N ILE A 325 -10.41 0.03 -22.58
CA ILE A 325 -10.14 -0.33 -21.18
C ILE A 325 -10.10 -1.86 -21.07
N LYS A 326 -9.02 -2.41 -20.49
CA LYS A 326 -8.83 -3.86 -20.43
C LYS A 326 -9.40 -4.46 -19.16
N LEU A 327 -10.09 -5.60 -19.31
CA LEU A 327 -10.54 -6.41 -18.17
C LEU A 327 -9.33 -7.14 -17.57
N ALA A 328 -8.82 -6.62 -16.48
CA ALA A 328 -7.68 -7.20 -15.77
C ALA A 328 -7.62 -6.75 -14.31
N VAL A 329 -6.99 -7.56 -13.48
CA VAL A 329 -6.56 -7.17 -12.14
C VAL A 329 -5.32 -6.26 -12.22
N SER A 330 -4.84 -5.75 -11.10
CA SER A 330 -3.79 -4.74 -10.97
C SER A 330 -4.34 -3.31 -11.09
N LEU A 331 -3.45 -2.33 -11.01
CA LEU A 331 -3.78 -0.89 -11.02
C LEU A 331 -2.51 -0.02 -11.14
N GLY A 332 -2.71 1.26 -11.39
CA GLY A 332 -1.65 2.27 -11.32
C GLY A 332 -0.71 2.31 -12.52
N SER A 333 -1.01 1.53 -13.57
CA SER A 333 -0.21 1.46 -14.79
C SER A 333 -0.62 2.52 -15.82
N ASN A 334 0.17 2.63 -16.88
CA ASN A 334 -0.08 3.54 -18.00
C ASN A 334 -1.38 3.21 -18.75
N GLU A 335 -1.76 1.92 -18.80
CA GLU A 335 -3.03 1.46 -19.37
C GLU A 335 -4.16 1.49 -18.34
N SER A 336 -5.37 1.78 -18.82
CA SER A 336 -6.60 1.73 -18.02
C SER A 336 -7.08 0.30 -17.88
N LEU A 337 -7.36 -0.11 -16.63
CA LEU A 337 -7.79 -1.46 -16.26
C LEU A 337 -9.08 -1.43 -15.47
N ALA A 338 -10.03 -2.30 -15.82
CA ALA A 338 -11.27 -2.48 -15.08
C ALA A 338 -11.39 -3.92 -14.54
N GLN A 339 -12.04 -4.09 -13.39
CA GLN A 339 -12.33 -5.41 -12.82
C GLN A 339 -13.60 -5.39 -12.00
N HIS A 340 -14.11 -6.60 -11.69
CA HIS A 340 -15.19 -6.86 -10.76
C HIS A 340 -14.61 -7.33 -9.42
N PRO A 341 -14.49 -6.47 -8.39
CA PRO A 341 -13.82 -6.83 -7.13
C PRO A 341 -14.48 -8.00 -6.40
N TYR A 342 -15.83 -8.07 -6.42
CA TYR A 342 -16.61 -9.06 -5.70
C TYR A 342 -16.26 -10.51 -6.09
N SER A 343 -16.13 -10.80 -7.40
CA SER A 343 -15.84 -12.15 -7.93
C SER A 343 -14.37 -12.39 -8.27
N MET A 344 -13.49 -11.37 -8.15
CA MET A 344 -12.06 -11.48 -8.48
C MET A 344 -11.19 -11.30 -7.24
N THR A 345 -10.84 -10.07 -6.89
CA THR A 345 -9.83 -9.81 -5.83
C THR A 345 -10.32 -10.06 -4.41
N HIS A 346 -11.63 -10.21 -4.19
CA HIS A 346 -12.25 -10.48 -2.89
C HIS A 346 -13.16 -11.73 -2.93
N THR A 347 -12.92 -12.64 -3.89
CA THR A 347 -13.76 -13.84 -4.06
C THR A 347 -13.76 -14.75 -2.83
N ASP A 348 -12.71 -14.73 -2.07
CA ASP A 348 -12.46 -15.53 -0.87
C ASP A 348 -12.97 -14.88 0.44
N VAL A 349 -13.40 -13.60 0.38
CA VAL A 349 -14.02 -12.91 1.51
C VAL A 349 -15.50 -13.34 1.61
N PRO A 350 -16.01 -13.71 2.79
CA PRO A 350 -17.42 -14.06 2.97
C PRO A 350 -18.38 -12.96 2.53
N ASP A 351 -19.52 -13.31 1.92
CA ASP A 351 -20.45 -12.33 1.33
C ASP A 351 -21.01 -11.34 2.35
N GLU A 352 -21.26 -11.77 3.59
CA GLU A 352 -21.68 -10.90 4.69
C GLU A 352 -20.60 -9.85 5.00
N GLU A 353 -19.33 -10.24 4.97
CA GLU A 353 -18.21 -9.33 5.21
C GLU A 353 -18.02 -8.38 4.03
N LYS A 354 -18.12 -8.86 2.77
CA LYS A 354 -18.12 -8.01 1.57
C LYS A 354 -19.15 -6.89 1.69
N LYS A 355 -20.40 -7.23 2.06
CA LYS A 355 -21.48 -6.26 2.24
C LYS A 355 -21.17 -5.25 3.35
N ALA A 356 -20.66 -5.73 4.47
CA ALA A 356 -20.33 -4.88 5.62
C ALA A 356 -19.23 -3.85 5.31
N ILE A 357 -18.32 -4.16 4.38
CA ILE A 357 -17.24 -3.27 3.94
C ILE A 357 -17.55 -2.52 2.63
N GLY A 358 -18.79 -2.61 2.13
CA GLY A 358 -19.26 -1.85 0.96
C GLY A 358 -18.90 -2.44 -0.41
N ILE A 359 -18.54 -3.73 -0.48
CA ILE A 359 -18.27 -4.43 -1.75
C ILE A 359 -19.55 -5.12 -2.21
N SER A 360 -20.28 -4.50 -3.14
CA SER A 360 -21.50 -5.06 -3.73
C SER A 360 -21.21 -5.85 -5.01
N GLU A 361 -22.18 -6.69 -5.42
CA GLU A 361 -22.14 -7.47 -6.68
C GLU A 361 -22.13 -6.58 -7.94
N GLY A 362 -22.57 -5.34 -7.83
CA GLY A 362 -22.56 -4.38 -8.95
C GLY A 362 -21.32 -3.47 -8.97
N LEU A 363 -20.38 -3.63 -8.04
CA LEU A 363 -19.22 -2.75 -7.95
C LEU A 363 -18.20 -3.06 -9.04
N ILE A 364 -17.83 -2.02 -9.78
CA ILE A 364 -16.75 -2.03 -10.76
C ILE A 364 -15.62 -1.15 -10.23
N ARG A 365 -14.39 -1.63 -10.30
CA ARG A 365 -13.18 -0.85 -10.02
C ARG A 365 -12.46 -0.52 -11.32
N LEU A 366 -12.19 0.76 -11.54
CA LEU A 366 -11.45 1.29 -12.67
C LEU A 366 -10.12 1.91 -12.18
N SER A 367 -9.01 1.45 -12.72
CA SER A 367 -7.69 2.07 -12.63
C SER A 367 -7.45 2.86 -13.89
N VAL A 368 -7.35 4.18 -13.76
CA VAL A 368 -7.25 5.08 -14.91
C VAL A 368 -5.79 5.24 -15.32
N GLY A 369 -5.52 5.05 -16.61
CA GLY A 369 -4.22 5.20 -17.25
C GLY A 369 -3.98 6.61 -17.83
N ILE A 370 -2.99 6.70 -18.72
CA ILE A 370 -2.56 7.96 -19.34
C ILE A 370 -3.09 8.17 -20.75
N GLU A 371 -4.00 7.32 -21.22
CA GLU A 371 -4.63 7.42 -22.53
C GLU A 371 -5.39 8.75 -22.67
N ASN A 372 -5.87 9.06 -23.87
CA ASN A 372 -6.75 10.20 -24.06
C ASN A 372 -8.08 9.98 -23.29
N TYR A 373 -8.41 10.85 -22.36
CA TYR A 373 -9.62 10.71 -21.55
C TYR A 373 -10.93 10.72 -22.35
N ASN A 374 -10.97 11.37 -23.55
CA ASN A 374 -12.15 11.33 -24.41
C ASN A 374 -12.40 9.92 -24.95
N ASP A 375 -11.34 9.21 -25.34
CA ASP A 375 -11.43 7.83 -25.83
C ASP A 375 -11.86 6.88 -24.70
N LEU A 376 -11.39 7.11 -23.47
CA LEU A 376 -11.82 6.35 -22.29
C LEU A 376 -13.30 6.59 -21.96
N ILE A 377 -13.77 7.85 -22.06
CA ILE A 377 -15.18 8.21 -21.85
C ILE A 377 -16.05 7.60 -22.95
N GLU A 378 -15.62 7.64 -24.21
CA GLU A 378 -16.34 7.01 -25.33
C GLU A 378 -16.49 5.50 -25.11
N ASP A 379 -15.39 4.83 -24.64
CA ASP A 379 -15.41 3.40 -24.35
C ASP A 379 -16.38 3.07 -23.19
N LEU A 380 -16.38 3.86 -22.12
CA LEU A 380 -17.33 3.72 -21.02
C LEU A 380 -18.77 4.00 -21.46
N SER A 381 -19.01 5.03 -22.27
CA SER A 381 -20.33 5.41 -22.77
C SER A 381 -20.95 4.27 -23.59
N GLN A 382 -20.21 3.74 -24.57
CA GLN A 382 -20.72 2.63 -25.41
C GLN A 382 -20.90 1.33 -24.60
N ALA A 383 -20.17 1.13 -23.52
CA ALA A 383 -20.32 -0.04 -22.65
C ALA A 383 -21.49 0.11 -21.66
N LEU A 384 -21.88 1.33 -21.34
CA LEU A 384 -23.04 1.65 -20.52
C LEU A 384 -24.36 1.58 -21.32
N ASP A 385 -24.34 1.76 -22.65
CA ASP A 385 -25.51 1.65 -23.53
C ASP A 385 -26.00 0.21 -23.67
#